data_fe14a83c6b3ca6e99824f5689f120e6d
#
_entry.id   fe14a83c6b3ca6e99824f5689f120e6d
#
_cell.length_a   1.000
_cell.length_b   1.000
_cell.length_c   1.000
_cell.angle_alpha   90.00
_cell.angle_beta   90.00
_cell.angle_gamma   90.00
#
_symmetry.space_group_name_H-M   'P 1'
#
loop_
_entity.id
_entity.type
_entity.pdbx_description
1 polymer ?
#
loop_
_entity_poly.entity_id
_entity_poly.type
_entity_poly.pdbx_seq_one_letter_code
_entity_poly.pdbx_strand_id
1 'polypeptide(L)'
;MNVQDILNTVSQKAGLDQATTEKVVGTIFSVLEHEAEGTIVSSFFDKIPGADALAQQYDVMAAGAAPGSGGGLLSSLQGALGGVLGEKAGALINGVAVLKEAGLDMAQIRQAGETLIKQAEAAAGPDLTNQVLGQVPSLRGHLGL
;
A
#
# COMPACT_ATOMS: atom_id res chain seq x y z
N MET A 1 -7.16 4.58 17.66
CA MET A 1 -5.89 4.34 16.92
C MET A 1 -5.92 5.16 15.64
N ASN A 2 -4.91 5.97 15.42
CA ASN A 2 -4.78 6.75 14.18
C ASN A 2 -3.60 6.23 13.36
N VAL A 3 -3.39 6.81 12.17
CA VAL A 3 -2.31 6.37 11.28
C VAL A 3 -0.93 6.50 11.92
N GLN A 4 -0.73 7.50 12.79
CA GLN A 4 0.56 7.70 13.46
C GLN A 4 0.89 6.55 14.40
N ASP A 5 -0.08 6.02 15.12
CA ASP A 5 0.11 4.85 15.98
C ASP A 5 0.50 3.62 15.16
N ILE A 6 -0.12 3.47 14.00
CA ILE A 6 0.20 2.40 13.05
C ILE A 6 1.63 2.56 12.55
N LEU A 7 2.00 3.77 12.14
CA LEU A 7 3.36 4.06 11.66
C LEU A 7 4.41 3.72 12.71
N ASN A 8 4.19 4.10 13.94
CA ASN A 8 5.12 3.81 15.03
C ASN A 8 5.29 2.31 15.24
N THR A 9 4.18 1.57 15.22
CA THR A 9 4.22 0.12 15.39
C THR A 9 4.92 -0.58 14.24
N VAL A 10 4.59 -0.20 13.02
CA VAL A 10 5.21 -0.77 11.81
C VAL A 10 6.72 -0.47 11.79
N SER A 11 7.09 0.77 12.11
CA SER A 11 8.50 1.17 12.19
C SER A 11 9.29 0.28 13.13
N GLN A 12 8.76 0.04 14.33
CA GLN A 12 9.42 -0.80 15.31
C GLN A 12 9.50 -2.27 14.89
N LYS A 13 8.43 -2.79 14.34
CA LYS A 13 8.35 -4.22 13.96
C LYS A 13 9.16 -4.54 12.72
N ALA A 14 9.16 -3.67 11.75
CA ALA A 14 9.90 -3.88 10.51
C ALA A 14 11.33 -3.35 10.56
N GLY A 15 11.69 -2.63 11.63
CA GLY A 15 13.02 -2.04 11.77
C GLY A 15 13.31 -0.94 10.76
N LEU A 16 12.30 -0.14 10.43
CA LEU A 16 12.41 0.93 9.44
C LEU A 16 12.41 2.29 10.14
N ASP A 17 13.05 3.27 9.49
CA ASP A 17 12.93 4.65 9.94
C ASP A 17 11.53 5.19 9.64
N GLN A 18 11.15 6.30 10.27
CA GLN A 18 9.80 6.83 10.16
C GLN A 18 9.44 7.24 8.74
N ALA A 19 10.34 7.90 8.04
CA ALA A 19 10.10 8.34 6.67
C ALA A 19 9.86 7.16 5.72
N THR A 20 10.65 6.11 5.85
CA THR A 20 10.48 4.89 5.07
C THR A 20 9.18 4.18 5.43
N THR A 21 8.86 4.14 6.72
CA THR A 21 7.60 3.55 7.20
C THR A 21 6.38 4.27 6.64
N GLU A 22 6.40 5.60 6.64
CA GLU A 22 5.32 6.39 6.03
C GLU A 22 5.15 6.04 4.54
N LYS A 23 6.25 5.91 3.84
CA LYS A 23 6.24 5.53 2.42
C LYS A 23 5.62 4.14 2.23
N VAL A 24 6.01 3.16 3.03
CA VAL A 24 5.47 1.81 2.96
C VAL A 24 3.97 1.80 3.24
N VAL A 25 3.57 2.37 4.35
CA VAL A 25 2.17 2.38 4.79
C VAL A 25 1.30 3.16 3.80
N GLY A 26 1.76 4.34 3.39
CA GLY A 26 1.05 5.16 2.41
C GLY A 26 0.91 4.47 1.07
N THR A 27 1.96 3.80 0.62
CA THR A 27 1.94 3.04 -0.64
C THR A 27 0.93 1.89 -0.56
N ILE A 28 0.91 1.14 0.54
CA ILE A 28 -0.05 0.05 0.70
C ILE A 28 -1.49 0.58 0.75
N PHE A 29 -1.72 1.66 1.47
CA PHE A 29 -3.04 2.29 1.50
C PHE A 29 -3.46 2.80 0.12
N SER A 30 -2.53 3.36 -0.64
CA SER A 30 -2.80 3.79 -2.01
C SER A 30 -3.20 2.61 -2.91
N VAL A 31 -2.50 1.49 -2.80
CA VAL A 31 -2.85 0.27 -3.53
C VAL A 31 -4.27 -0.19 -3.15
N LEU A 32 -4.60 -0.17 -1.87
CA LEU A 32 -5.95 -0.52 -1.41
C LEU A 32 -6.99 0.43 -1.99
N GLU A 33 -6.71 1.73 -2.01
CA GLU A 33 -7.62 2.74 -2.56
C GLU A 33 -7.91 2.50 -4.04
N HIS A 34 -6.90 2.12 -4.81
CA HIS A 34 -7.05 1.90 -6.25
C HIS A 34 -7.61 0.53 -6.60
N GLU A 35 -7.36 -0.49 -5.79
CA GLU A 35 -7.74 -1.87 -6.11
C GLU A 35 -9.05 -2.31 -5.45
N ALA A 36 -9.38 -1.79 -4.27
CA ALA A 36 -10.59 -2.14 -3.56
C ALA A 36 -11.74 -1.21 -3.95
N GLU A 37 -12.98 -1.67 -3.71
CA GLU A 37 -14.16 -0.85 -3.96
C GLU A 37 -14.15 0.40 -3.07
N GLY A 38 -14.42 1.57 -3.67
CA GLY A 38 -14.32 2.86 -3.01
C GLY A 38 -15.14 3.00 -1.74
N THR A 39 -16.35 2.41 -1.70
CA THR A 39 -17.22 2.45 -0.50
C THR A 39 -16.60 1.70 0.67
N ILE A 40 -16.04 0.53 0.41
CA ILE A 40 -15.43 -0.31 1.44
C ILE A 40 -14.12 0.33 1.92
N VAL A 41 -13.31 0.82 1.01
CA VAL A 41 -12.05 1.52 1.33
C VAL A 41 -12.33 2.79 2.13
N SER A 42 -13.32 3.56 1.73
CA SER A 42 -13.71 4.77 2.46
C SER A 42 -14.08 4.45 3.91
N SER A 43 -14.92 3.43 4.11
CA SER A 43 -15.29 2.98 5.44
C SER A 43 -14.09 2.50 6.25
N PHE A 44 -13.16 1.83 5.60
CA PHE A 44 -11.92 1.36 6.22
C PHE A 44 -11.06 2.55 6.67
N PHE A 45 -10.86 3.54 5.80
CA PHE A 45 -10.06 4.72 6.11
C PHE A 45 -10.72 5.60 7.18
N ASP A 46 -12.04 5.64 7.24
CA ASP A 46 -12.77 6.37 8.29
C ASP A 46 -12.47 5.83 9.69
N LYS A 47 -12.09 4.56 9.78
CA LYS A 47 -11.72 3.93 11.06
C LYS A 47 -10.25 4.20 11.42
N ILE A 48 -9.47 4.69 10.49
CA ILE A 48 -8.03 4.98 10.70
C ILE A 48 -7.79 6.45 10.33
N PRO A 49 -7.98 7.39 11.27
CA PRO A 49 -7.79 8.81 10.97
C PRO A 49 -6.41 9.09 10.37
N GLY A 50 -6.39 9.77 9.25
CA GLY A 50 -5.18 10.12 8.52
C GLY A 50 -4.77 9.11 7.44
N ALA A 51 -5.43 7.98 7.36
CA ALA A 51 -5.08 6.94 6.37
C ALA A 51 -5.30 7.40 4.93
N ASP A 52 -6.42 8.05 4.66
CA ASP A 52 -6.72 8.56 3.32
C ASP A 52 -5.74 9.65 2.88
N ALA A 53 -5.39 10.55 3.79
CA ALA A 53 -4.41 11.60 3.52
C ALA A 53 -3.04 10.98 3.19
N LEU A 54 -2.64 9.96 3.94
CA LEU A 54 -1.38 9.27 3.70
C LEU A 54 -1.42 8.52 2.36
N ALA A 55 -2.53 7.87 2.03
CA ALA A 55 -2.71 7.19 0.75
C ALA A 55 -2.58 8.17 -0.42
N GLN A 56 -3.17 9.34 -0.30
CA GLN A 56 -3.07 10.38 -1.33
C GLN A 56 -1.66 10.95 -1.44
N GLN A 57 -0.97 11.13 -0.33
CA GLN A 57 0.40 11.63 -0.31
C GLN A 57 1.35 10.68 -1.05
N TYR A 58 1.14 9.38 -0.94
CA TYR A 58 1.96 8.35 -1.57
C TYR A 58 1.20 7.60 -2.67
N ASP A 59 0.32 8.30 -3.38
CA ASP A 59 -0.51 7.70 -4.43
C ASP A 59 0.36 7.12 -5.53
N VAL A 60 0.31 5.80 -5.67
CA VAL A 60 1.12 5.06 -6.65
C VAL A 60 0.69 5.28 -8.09
N MET A 61 -0.54 5.78 -8.29
CA MET A 61 -1.08 6.06 -9.62
C MET A 61 -1.02 7.54 -9.97
N ALA A 62 -0.56 8.39 -9.05
CA ALA A 62 -0.43 9.82 -9.31
C ALA A 62 0.69 10.09 -10.32
N ALA A 63 0.53 11.15 -11.09
CA ALA A 63 1.56 11.60 -12.03
C ALA A 63 2.85 11.91 -11.27
N GLY A 64 3.95 11.30 -11.68
CA GLY A 64 5.26 11.49 -11.06
C GLY A 64 5.52 10.60 -9.84
N ALA A 65 4.56 9.79 -9.42
CA ALA A 65 4.75 8.86 -8.31
C ALA A 65 5.54 7.63 -8.72
N ALA A 66 5.56 7.30 -10.00
CA ALA A 66 6.27 6.14 -10.51
C ALA A 66 7.77 6.27 -10.28
N PRO A 67 8.46 5.17 -9.88
CA PRO A 67 9.90 5.17 -9.72
C PRO A 67 10.60 5.58 -11.02
N GLY A 68 11.67 6.33 -10.92
CA GLY A 68 12.40 6.81 -12.08
C GLY A 68 11.56 7.75 -12.91
N SER A 69 10.95 8.72 -12.30
CA SER A 69 9.95 9.67 -12.86
C SER A 69 10.25 10.27 -14.24
N GLY A 70 11.38 10.04 -14.79
CA GLY A 70 11.70 10.31 -16.18
C GLY A 70 11.96 9.05 -16.96
N GLY A 71 11.81 7.92 -16.31
CA GLY A 71 12.19 6.64 -16.87
C GLY A 71 11.16 6.09 -17.84
N GLY A 72 11.34 6.35 -19.11
CA GLY A 72 10.47 5.79 -20.13
C GLY A 72 10.38 4.27 -20.10
N LEU A 73 11.42 3.61 -19.61
CA LEU A 73 11.45 2.15 -19.57
C LEU A 73 10.39 1.59 -18.62
N LEU A 74 10.33 2.15 -17.41
CA LEU A 74 9.36 1.68 -16.43
C LEU A 74 7.93 2.04 -16.83
N SER A 75 7.77 3.23 -17.37
CA SER A 75 6.47 3.67 -17.89
C SER A 75 6.01 2.79 -19.05
N SER A 76 6.92 2.38 -19.93
CA SER A 76 6.62 1.48 -21.04
C SER A 76 6.23 0.09 -20.55
N LEU A 77 6.98 -0.44 -19.59
CA LEU A 77 6.68 -1.72 -18.96
C LEU A 77 5.33 -1.69 -18.26
N GLN A 78 5.07 -0.62 -17.53
CA GLN A 78 3.83 -0.45 -16.82
C GLN A 78 2.64 -0.34 -17.76
N GLY A 79 2.79 0.39 -18.87
CA GLY A 79 1.76 0.47 -19.90
C GLY A 79 1.46 -0.88 -20.53
N ALA A 80 2.50 -1.65 -20.83
CA ALA A 80 2.34 -2.99 -21.40
C ALA A 80 1.71 -3.95 -20.40
N LEU A 81 2.20 -3.96 -19.16
CA LEU A 81 1.67 -4.83 -18.11
C LEU A 81 0.26 -4.41 -17.69
N GLY A 82 0.01 -3.11 -17.59
CA GLY A 82 -1.30 -2.60 -17.26
C GLY A 82 -2.36 -2.96 -18.28
N GLY A 83 -1.99 -3.00 -19.55
CA GLY A 83 -2.87 -3.44 -20.62
C GLY A 83 -3.21 -4.93 -20.56
N VAL A 84 -2.29 -5.73 -20.02
CA VAL A 84 -2.48 -7.19 -19.89
C VAL A 84 -3.14 -7.56 -18.56
N LEU A 85 -2.68 -6.93 -17.46
CA LEU A 85 -3.09 -7.28 -16.10
C LEU A 85 -4.27 -6.46 -15.58
N GLY A 86 -4.58 -5.34 -16.22
CA GLY A 86 -5.62 -4.41 -15.76
C GLY A 86 -5.12 -3.42 -14.73
N GLU A 87 -5.96 -2.44 -14.41
CA GLU A 87 -5.62 -1.34 -13.49
C GLU A 87 -5.24 -1.82 -12.09
N LYS A 88 -5.95 -2.81 -11.59
CA LYS A 88 -5.74 -3.32 -10.22
C LYS A 88 -4.33 -3.87 -10.03
N ALA A 89 -3.87 -4.67 -10.97
CA ALA A 89 -2.53 -5.22 -10.92
C ALA A 89 -1.47 -4.13 -11.10
N GLY A 90 -1.77 -3.11 -11.88
CA GLY A 90 -0.86 -1.98 -12.09
C GLY A 90 -0.54 -1.21 -10.82
N ALA A 91 -1.53 -0.98 -9.97
CA ALA A 91 -1.33 -0.29 -8.69
C ALA A 91 -0.37 -1.08 -7.78
N LEU A 92 -0.56 -2.39 -7.68
CA LEU A 92 0.31 -3.24 -6.87
C LEU A 92 1.75 -3.26 -7.41
N ILE A 93 1.92 -3.40 -8.72
CA ILE A 93 3.23 -3.42 -9.36
C ILE A 93 3.96 -2.10 -9.10
N ASN A 94 3.28 -0.97 -9.26
CA ASN A 94 3.82 0.33 -8.95
C ASN A 94 4.23 0.46 -7.49
N GLY A 95 3.37 0.03 -6.59
CA GLY A 95 3.63 0.09 -5.16
C GLY A 95 4.87 -0.69 -4.77
N VAL A 96 5.00 -1.92 -5.26
CA VAL A 96 6.18 -2.75 -4.99
C VAL A 96 7.44 -2.12 -5.56
N ALA A 97 7.36 -1.57 -6.78
CA ALA A 97 8.52 -0.92 -7.41
C ALA A 97 8.96 0.31 -6.62
N VAL A 98 8.03 1.15 -6.17
CA VAL A 98 8.33 2.32 -5.34
C VAL A 98 9.06 1.89 -4.05
N LEU A 99 8.59 0.84 -3.39
CA LEU A 99 9.17 0.38 -2.14
C LEU A 99 10.56 -0.24 -2.34
N LYS A 100 10.76 -0.98 -3.42
CA LYS A 100 12.09 -1.51 -3.76
C LYS A 100 13.09 -0.41 -4.05
N GLU A 101 12.66 0.63 -4.75
CA GLU A 101 13.52 1.78 -5.04
C GLU A 101 13.87 2.57 -3.78
N ALA A 102 13.01 2.53 -2.77
CA ALA A 102 13.29 3.12 -1.46
C ALA A 102 14.33 2.32 -0.65
N GLY A 103 14.80 1.19 -1.16
CA GLY A 103 15.81 0.37 -0.51
C GLY A 103 15.25 -0.78 0.33
N LEU A 104 13.96 -1.06 0.21
CA LEU A 104 13.31 -2.13 0.94
C LEU A 104 13.43 -3.46 0.18
N ASP A 105 13.69 -4.53 0.92
CA ASP A 105 13.60 -5.86 0.34
C ASP A 105 12.19 -6.45 0.53
N MET A 106 11.92 -7.58 -0.11
CA MET A 106 10.59 -8.20 -0.05
C MET A 106 10.22 -8.67 1.36
N ALA A 107 11.22 -9.07 2.15
CA ALA A 107 10.98 -9.49 3.54
C ALA A 107 10.53 -8.31 4.40
N GLN A 108 11.15 -7.15 4.23
CA GLN A 108 10.78 -5.93 4.95
C GLN A 108 9.38 -5.44 4.52
N ILE A 109 9.10 -5.46 3.22
CA ILE A 109 7.78 -5.08 2.69
C ILE A 109 6.70 -6.00 3.27
N ARG A 110 6.94 -7.30 3.26
CA ARG A 110 6.01 -8.29 3.81
C ARG A 110 5.77 -8.07 5.30
N GLN A 111 6.83 -7.90 6.07
CA GLN A 111 6.73 -7.69 7.52
C GLN A 111 5.99 -6.40 7.84
N ALA A 112 6.30 -5.33 7.14
CA ALA A 112 5.61 -4.05 7.30
C ALA A 112 4.12 -4.18 6.95
N GLY A 113 3.81 -4.83 5.84
CA GLY A 113 2.44 -5.06 5.40
C GLY A 113 1.65 -5.94 6.36
N GLU A 114 2.24 -7.03 6.82
CA GLU A 114 1.60 -7.91 7.81
C GLU A 114 1.30 -7.15 9.11
N THR A 115 2.26 -6.38 9.60
CA THR A 115 2.08 -5.57 10.80
C THR A 115 0.99 -4.52 10.59
N LEU A 116 1.03 -3.85 9.43
CA LEU A 116 0.02 -2.85 9.06
C LEU A 116 -1.40 -3.46 9.09
N ILE A 117 -1.58 -4.62 8.48
CA ILE A 117 -2.89 -5.28 8.44
C ILE A 117 -3.37 -5.64 9.84
N LYS A 118 -2.48 -6.15 10.69
CA LYS A 118 -2.82 -6.45 12.09
C LYS A 118 -3.25 -5.21 12.85
N GLN A 119 -2.58 -4.09 12.64
CA GLN A 119 -2.96 -2.83 13.26
C GLN A 119 -4.28 -2.30 12.69
N ALA A 120 -4.49 -2.46 11.40
CA ALA A 120 -5.73 -2.08 10.74
C ALA A 120 -6.91 -2.91 11.27
N GLU A 121 -6.72 -4.19 11.50
CA GLU A 121 -7.74 -5.05 12.13
C GLU A 121 -8.09 -4.55 13.53
N ALA A 122 -7.11 -4.10 14.28
CA ALA A 122 -7.35 -3.54 15.62
C ALA A 122 -8.12 -2.22 15.56
N ALA A 123 -7.90 -1.42 14.53
CA ALA A 123 -8.53 -0.10 14.38
C ALA A 123 -9.90 -0.18 13.72
N ALA A 124 -10.01 -0.90 12.61
CA ALA A 124 -11.21 -0.97 11.77
C ALA A 124 -12.06 -2.21 12.03
N GLY A 125 -11.53 -3.19 12.71
CA GLY A 125 -12.19 -4.47 12.94
C GLY A 125 -11.83 -5.52 11.89
N PRO A 126 -11.86 -6.80 12.27
CA PRO A 126 -11.46 -7.88 11.36
C PRO A 126 -12.40 -8.01 10.16
N ASP A 127 -13.69 -7.78 10.35
CA ASP A 127 -14.69 -7.93 9.27
C ASP A 127 -14.41 -6.97 8.13
N LEU A 128 -14.25 -5.68 8.45
CA LEU A 128 -14.00 -4.65 7.44
C LEU A 128 -12.63 -4.84 6.79
N THR A 129 -11.61 -5.16 7.57
CA THR A 129 -10.27 -5.42 7.05
C THR A 129 -10.29 -6.62 6.09
N ASN A 130 -10.98 -7.69 6.44
CA ASN A 130 -11.11 -8.86 5.57
C ASN A 130 -11.89 -8.54 4.28
N GLN A 131 -12.89 -7.67 4.35
CA GLN A 131 -13.61 -7.23 3.15
C GLN A 131 -12.70 -6.48 2.19
N VAL A 132 -11.89 -5.56 2.72
CA VAL A 132 -10.91 -4.81 1.91
C VAL A 132 -9.90 -5.77 1.30
N LEU A 133 -9.31 -6.64 2.11
CA LEU A 133 -8.31 -7.60 1.64
C LEU A 133 -8.88 -8.61 0.64
N GLY A 134 -10.15 -8.98 0.80
CA GLY A 134 -10.83 -9.88 -0.13
C GLY A 134 -10.97 -9.30 -1.53
N GLN A 135 -10.94 -7.97 -1.65
CA GLN A 135 -10.98 -7.30 -2.94
C GLN A 135 -9.60 -7.07 -3.55
N VAL A 136 -8.54 -7.35 -2.80
CA VAL A 136 -7.16 -7.18 -3.25
C VAL A 136 -6.37 -8.48 -3.04
N PRO A 137 -6.77 -9.57 -3.74
CA PRO A 137 -6.12 -10.87 -3.53
C PRO A 137 -4.63 -10.86 -3.91
N SER A 138 -4.24 -10.04 -4.88
CA SER A 138 -2.84 -9.88 -5.27
C SER A 138 -1.99 -9.35 -4.11
N LEU A 139 -2.50 -8.36 -3.39
CA LEU A 139 -1.82 -7.81 -2.23
C LEU A 139 -1.69 -8.84 -1.12
N ARG A 140 -2.75 -9.60 -0.86
CA ARG A 140 -2.71 -10.69 0.13
C ARG A 140 -1.62 -11.69 -0.19
N GLY A 141 -1.53 -12.10 -1.44
CA GLY A 141 -0.50 -13.02 -1.90
C GLY A 141 0.91 -12.46 -1.71
N HIS A 142 1.09 -11.19 -2.04
CA HIS A 142 2.39 -10.52 -1.89
C HIS A 142 2.82 -10.39 -0.43
N LEU A 143 1.88 -10.14 0.47
CA LEU A 143 2.18 -9.98 1.89
C LEU A 143 2.22 -11.32 2.63
N GLY A 144 1.87 -12.42 1.98
CA GLY A 144 1.86 -13.75 2.59
C GLY A 144 0.72 -13.96 3.59
N LEU A 145 -0.40 -13.30 3.37
CA LEU A 145 -1.56 -13.37 4.25
C LEU A 145 -2.55 -14.47 3.87
#